data_fc089ee0395c8e545b196997e55ab83a
#
_entry.id   fc089ee0395c8e545b196997e55ab83a
#
_cell.length_a   1.000
_cell.length_b   1.000
_cell.length_c   1.000
_cell.angle_alpha   90.00
_cell.angle_beta   90.00
_cell.angle_gamma   90.00
#
_symmetry.space_group_name_H-M   'P 1'
#
loop_
_entity.id
_entity.type
_entity.pdbx_description
1 polymer ?
#
loop_
_entity_poly.entity_id
_entity_poly.type
_entity_poly.pdbx_seq_one_letter_code
_entity_poly.pdbx_strand_id
1 'polypeptide(L)'
;RQMCIRDSSNTELEAQVPWLEKTLEQNPNRWTILTFHHPMYSPASDRDNVEQRELWKPLFDKYKVDLILSGHDHTYSRTGLVDTKNLKNVPTGYQQAYDPEIGTVNVVSVSGPKMYEITKGQYAKTFGENKQLYQIIDIDGDSLRFRAFTATGDLHDEFQLQKRTDKPNLLIEK
;
A
#
# COMPACT_ATOMS: atom_id res chain seq x y z
N ARG A 1 -9.91 -1.07 -13.25
CA ARG A 1 -10.30 0.32 -13.53
C ARG A 1 -9.38 1.22 -12.70
N GLN A 2 -8.51 1.92 -13.36
CA GLN A 2 -7.60 2.86 -12.73
C GLN A 2 -8.36 4.14 -12.33
N MET A 3 -8.21 4.55 -11.09
CA MET A 3 -8.79 5.79 -10.60
C MET A 3 -7.71 6.69 -10.03
N CYS A 4 -7.55 7.86 -10.63
CA CYS A 4 -6.83 8.97 -10.02
C CYS A 4 -7.77 9.70 -9.08
N ILE A 5 -7.56 9.55 -7.79
CA ILE A 5 -8.20 10.38 -6.78
C ILE A 5 -7.34 11.63 -6.64
N ARG A 6 -7.96 12.79 -6.78
CA ARG A 6 -7.31 14.10 -6.70
C ARG A 6 -6.90 14.39 -5.25
N ASP A 7 -5.87 15.21 -5.13
CA ASP A 7 -5.43 15.88 -3.92
C ASP A 7 -6.59 16.72 -3.36
N SER A 8 -7.21 16.25 -2.29
CA SER A 8 -8.52 16.73 -1.89
C SER A 8 -8.51 17.19 -0.44
N SER A 9 -9.26 18.23 -0.15
CA SER A 9 -9.64 18.60 1.23
C SER A 9 -10.41 17.44 1.90
N ASN A 10 -10.49 17.42 3.23
CA ASN A 10 -11.21 16.37 3.98
C ASN A 10 -12.65 16.16 3.50
N THR A 11 -13.35 17.25 3.17
CA THR A 11 -14.71 17.20 2.62
C THR A 11 -14.79 16.42 1.31
N GLU A 12 -13.74 16.48 0.50
CA GLU A 12 -13.70 15.73 -0.76
C GLU A 12 -13.33 14.26 -0.55
N LEU A 13 -12.51 13.94 0.45
CA LEU A 13 -12.22 12.54 0.84
C LEU A 13 -13.48 11.84 1.37
N GLU A 14 -14.25 12.51 2.25
CA GLU A 14 -15.52 12.00 2.75
C GLU A 14 -16.54 11.80 1.63
N ALA A 15 -16.65 12.73 0.69
CA ALA A 15 -17.57 12.64 -0.44
C ALA A 15 -17.30 11.43 -1.36
N GLN A 16 -16.09 10.89 -1.35
CA GLN A 16 -15.70 9.70 -2.12
C GLN A 16 -16.07 8.38 -1.44
N VAL A 17 -16.29 8.39 -0.12
CA VAL A 17 -16.56 7.17 0.67
C VAL A 17 -17.73 6.34 0.13
N PRO A 18 -18.92 6.91 -0.15
CA PRO A 18 -20.06 6.12 -0.64
C PRO A 18 -19.81 5.47 -2.00
N TRP A 19 -19.11 6.18 -2.88
CA TRP A 19 -18.74 5.65 -4.18
C TRP A 19 -17.69 4.55 -4.08
N LEU A 20 -16.66 4.75 -3.24
CA LEU A 20 -15.61 3.78 -3.00
C LEU A 20 -16.18 2.50 -2.39
N GLU A 21 -17.05 2.63 -1.37
CA GLU A 21 -17.73 1.50 -0.76
C GLU A 21 -18.54 0.70 -1.77
N LYS A 22 -19.40 1.37 -2.54
CA LYS A 22 -20.20 0.71 -3.58
C LYS A 22 -19.32 0.00 -4.62
N THR A 23 -18.22 0.61 -5.01
CA THR A 23 -17.30 0.02 -6.01
C THR A 23 -16.62 -1.24 -5.47
N LEU A 24 -16.19 -1.21 -4.22
CA LEU A 24 -15.57 -2.37 -3.57
C LEU A 24 -16.59 -3.49 -3.32
N GLU A 25 -17.79 -3.15 -2.87
CA GLU A 25 -18.88 -4.10 -2.64
C GLU A 25 -19.28 -4.86 -3.92
N GLN A 26 -19.29 -4.17 -5.05
CA GLN A 26 -19.68 -4.74 -6.36
C GLN A 26 -18.51 -5.37 -7.11
N ASN A 27 -17.31 -5.41 -6.54
CA ASN A 27 -16.14 -5.98 -7.21
C ASN A 27 -16.20 -7.51 -7.23
N PRO A 28 -16.37 -8.15 -8.39
CA PRO A 28 -16.44 -9.61 -8.50
C PRO A 28 -15.05 -10.26 -8.60
N ASN A 29 -14.00 -9.46 -8.65
CA ASN A 29 -12.68 -9.95 -8.97
C ASN A 29 -11.99 -10.58 -7.76
N ARG A 30 -11.18 -11.59 -8.02
CA ARG A 30 -10.41 -12.28 -6.99
C ARG A 30 -9.34 -11.42 -6.35
N TRP A 31 -8.70 -10.54 -7.11
CA TRP A 31 -7.68 -9.61 -6.67
C TRP A 31 -8.20 -8.18 -6.72
N THR A 32 -8.00 -7.43 -5.64
CA THR A 32 -8.34 -6.02 -5.54
C THR A 32 -7.08 -5.21 -5.34
N ILE A 33 -6.69 -4.49 -6.39
CA ILE A 33 -5.52 -3.60 -6.36
C ILE A 33 -6.03 -2.17 -6.53
N LEU A 34 -5.71 -1.32 -5.57
CA LEU A 34 -6.06 0.11 -5.62
C LEU A 34 -4.84 0.95 -5.99
N THR A 35 -5.09 2.04 -6.69
CA THR A 35 -4.07 3.04 -6.97
C THR A 35 -4.63 4.44 -6.75
N PHE A 36 -3.90 5.26 -6.01
CA PHE A 36 -4.20 6.66 -5.78
C PHE A 36 -2.91 7.42 -5.44
N HIS A 37 -2.94 8.75 -5.54
CA HIS A 37 -1.72 9.54 -5.53
C HIS A 37 -1.06 9.63 -4.15
N HIS A 38 -1.80 10.09 -3.12
CA HIS A 38 -1.25 10.28 -1.78
C HIS A 38 -1.23 8.95 -1.01
N PRO A 39 -0.07 8.55 -0.45
CA PRO A 39 0.03 7.29 0.28
C PRO A 39 -0.69 7.37 1.62
N MET A 40 -1.37 6.29 2.00
CA MET A 40 -1.96 6.17 3.33
C MET A 40 -0.92 6.09 4.44
N TYR A 41 0.24 5.56 4.12
CA TYR A 41 1.41 5.41 5.00
C TYR A 41 2.59 6.08 4.32
N SER A 42 2.83 7.32 4.67
CA SER A 42 3.91 8.11 4.09
C SER A 42 5.26 7.73 4.71
N PRO A 43 6.28 7.42 3.90
CA PRO A 43 7.65 7.25 4.39
C PRO A 43 8.41 8.57 4.47
N ALA A 44 7.92 9.63 3.82
CA ALA A 44 8.60 10.92 3.78
C ALA A 44 8.52 11.62 5.15
N SER A 45 9.60 12.32 5.51
CA SER A 45 9.66 13.09 6.74
C SER A 45 8.56 14.15 6.81
N ASP A 46 7.99 14.31 8.00
CA ASP A 46 6.95 15.32 8.32
C ASP A 46 5.67 15.22 7.46
N ARG A 47 5.38 14.01 6.94
CA ARG A 47 4.17 13.72 6.17
C ARG A 47 3.40 12.58 6.81
N ASP A 48 2.09 12.76 6.91
CA ASP A 48 1.15 11.71 7.28
C ASP A 48 -0.25 12.02 6.74
N ASN A 49 -0.95 11.02 6.28
CA ASN A 49 -2.29 11.13 5.71
C ASN A 49 -3.32 10.45 6.62
N VAL A 50 -3.36 10.86 7.89
CA VAL A 50 -4.19 10.25 8.95
C VAL A 50 -5.66 10.22 8.55
N GLU A 51 -6.20 11.33 8.07
CA GLU A 51 -7.62 11.46 7.71
C GLU A 51 -8.02 10.53 6.56
N GLN A 52 -7.21 10.46 5.52
CA GLN A 52 -7.41 9.49 4.44
C GLN A 52 -7.41 8.06 4.96
N ARG A 53 -6.51 7.75 5.88
CA ARG A 53 -6.42 6.44 6.53
C ARG A 53 -7.66 6.12 7.36
N GLU A 54 -8.12 7.06 8.18
CA GLU A 54 -9.30 6.90 9.02
C GLU A 54 -10.58 6.68 8.22
N LEU A 55 -10.73 7.38 7.09
CA LEU A 55 -11.90 7.28 6.22
C LEU A 55 -11.91 6.00 5.35
N TRP A 56 -10.78 5.64 4.77
CA TRP A 56 -10.77 4.62 3.72
C TRP A 56 -10.27 3.24 4.18
N LYS A 57 -9.37 3.19 5.15
CA LYS A 57 -8.79 1.93 5.62
C LYS A 57 -9.84 0.94 6.15
N PRO A 58 -10.89 1.39 6.89
CA PRO A 58 -11.96 0.49 7.32
C PRO A 58 -12.69 -0.20 6.16
N LEU A 59 -12.88 0.51 5.03
CA LEU A 59 -13.47 -0.06 3.82
C LEU A 59 -12.53 -1.08 3.18
N PHE A 60 -11.23 -0.77 3.12
CA PHE A 60 -10.24 -1.68 2.54
C PHE A 60 -10.15 -2.99 3.32
N ASP A 61 -10.26 -2.93 4.64
CA ASP A 61 -10.29 -4.12 5.49
C ASP A 61 -11.60 -4.90 5.32
N LYS A 62 -12.75 -4.20 5.30
CA LYS A 62 -14.07 -4.80 5.09
C LYS A 62 -14.14 -5.58 3.78
N TYR A 63 -13.62 -4.99 2.70
CA TYR A 63 -13.68 -5.56 1.35
C TYR A 63 -12.40 -6.30 0.93
N LYS A 64 -11.48 -6.52 1.88
CA LYS A 64 -10.26 -7.33 1.72
C LYS A 64 -9.41 -6.89 0.54
N VAL A 65 -9.11 -5.58 0.47
CA VAL A 65 -8.16 -5.04 -0.51
C VAL A 65 -6.79 -5.69 -0.31
N ASP A 66 -6.17 -6.13 -1.39
CA ASP A 66 -4.92 -6.89 -1.34
C ASP A 66 -3.67 -6.01 -1.39
N LEU A 67 -3.68 -5.02 -2.28
CA LEU A 67 -2.52 -4.20 -2.58
C LEU A 67 -2.92 -2.76 -2.88
N ILE A 68 -2.17 -1.83 -2.35
CA ILE A 68 -2.30 -0.40 -2.65
C ILE A 68 -1.00 0.11 -3.24
N LEU A 69 -1.10 0.81 -4.37
CA LEU A 69 0.02 1.45 -5.05
C LEU A 69 -0.17 2.96 -5.01
N SER A 70 0.81 3.67 -4.49
CA SER A 70 0.77 5.13 -4.34
C SER A 70 2.10 5.76 -4.78
N GLY A 71 2.05 7.07 -5.00
CA GLY A 71 3.20 7.89 -5.37
C GLY A 71 3.43 9.04 -4.40
N HIS A 72 3.52 10.28 -4.93
CA HIS A 72 3.62 11.54 -4.21
C HIS A 72 4.92 11.75 -3.43
N ASP A 73 5.33 10.83 -2.58
CA ASP A 73 6.40 11.02 -1.61
C ASP A 73 7.81 10.83 -2.16
N HIS A 74 7.95 10.60 -3.44
CA HIS A 74 9.23 10.52 -4.14
C HIS A 74 10.30 9.67 -3.44
N THR A 75 9.83 8.59 -2.82
CA THR A 75 10.62 7.59 -2.12
C THR A 75 10.09 6.21 -2.49
N TYR A 76 10.76 5.17 -2.03
CA TYR A 76 10.19 3.83 -2.03
C TYR A 76 9.95 3.37 -0.60
N SER A 77 8.76 2.85 -0.34
CA SER A 77 8.50 2.09 0.87
C SER A 77 7.41 1.05 0.63
N ARG A 78 7.51 -0.04 1.37
CA ARG A 78 6.50 -1.10 1.40
C ARG A 78 6.21 -1.50 2.83
N THR A 79 4.92 -1.59 3.16
CA THR A 79 4.47 -2.18 4.43
C THR A 79 4.47 -3.70 4.34
N GLY A 80 4.31 -4.39 5.47
CA GLY A 80 3.76 -5.74 5.49
C GLY A 80 2.25 -5.70 5.25
N LEU A 81 1.51 -6.71 5.72
CA LEU A 81 0.04 -6.68 5.75
C LEU A 81 -0.44 -5.76 6.89
N VAL A 82 -1.33 -4.82 6.60
CA VAL A 82 -1.81 -3.81 7.56
C VAL A 82 -3.33 -3.78 7.56
N ASP A 83 -3.93 -3.86 8.73
CA ASP A 83 -5.36 -3.68 8.94
C ASP A 83 -5.67 -2.51 9.89
N THR A 84 -6.95 -2.21 10.09
CA THR A 84 -7.40 -1.14 10.98
C THR A 84 -7.02 -1.39 12.45
N LYS A 85 -6.93 -2.64 12.86
CA LYS A 85 -6.58 -2.99 14.25
C LYS A 85 -5.11 -2.71 14.53
N ASN A 86 -4.25 -2.97 13.57
CA ASN A 86 -2.81 -2.74 13.68
C ASN A 86 -2.45 -1.27 13.58
N LEU A 87 -3.28 -0.45 12.96
CA LEU A 87 -3.02 0.97 12.77
C LEU A 87 -2.68 1.72 14.07
N LYS A 88 -3.38 1.41 15.17
CA LYS A 88 -3.19 2.06 16.48
C LYS A 88 -1.94 1.59 17.22
N ASN A 89 -1.40 0.45 16.85
CA ASN A 89 -0.33 -0.25 17.55
C ASN A 89 0.96 -0.35 16.73
N VAL A 90 0.99 0.29 15.57
CA VAL A 90 2.21 0.33 14.74
C VAL A 90 3.23 1.25 15.40
N PRO A 91 4.24 0.72 16.10
CA PRO A 91 5.28 1.56 16.67
C PRO A 91 6.23 2.05 15.58
N THR A 92 7.02 3.05 15.90
CA THR A 92 8.19 3.36 15.08
C THR A 92 9.04 2.09 14.95
N GLY A 93 9.29 1.63 13.71
CA GLY A 93 9.90 0.31 13.48
C GLY A 93 8.93 -0.86 13.73
N TYR A 94 7.74 -0.78 13.23
CA TYR A 94 6.55 -1.60 13.50
C TYR A 94 6.72 -3.14 13.43
N GLN A 95 7.82 -3.66 12.98
CA GLN A 95 8.09 -5.09 12.74
C GLN A 95 7.77 -6.02 13.91
N GLN A 96 7.68 -5.49 15.13
CA GLN A 96 7.40 -6.28 16.32
C GLN A 96 5.91 -6.32 16.73
N ALA A 97 5.13 -5.34 16.31
CA ALA A 97 3.70 -5.22 16.68
C ALA A 97 2.75 -5.60 15.55
N TYR A 98 3.28 -5.97 14.41
CA TYR A 98 2.54 -6.20 13.19
C TYR A 98 2.33 -7.70 12.95
N ASP A 99 1.09 -8.09 12.69
CA ASP A 99 0.78 -9.45 12.24
C ASP A 99 0.87 -9.51 10.72
N PRO A 100 1.87 -10.18 10.15
CA PRO A 100 2.06 -10.23 8.70
C PRO A 100 1.02 -11.07 7.95
N GLU A 101 0.10 -11.71 8.68
CA GLU A 101 -0.93 -12.57 8.08
C GLU A 101 -2.23 -11.83 7.78
N ILE A 102 -2.38 -10.57 8.18
CA ILE A 102 -3.62 -9.81 8.01
C ILE A 102 -3.41 -8.48 7.31
N GLY A 103 -4.46 -8.04 6.59
CA GLY A 103 -4.59 -6.71 6.00
C GLY A 103 -4.05 -6.55 4.58
N THR A 104 -3.73 -5.33 4.25
CA THR A 104 -3.37 -4.87 2.91
C THR A 104 -1.89 -4.49 2.84
N VAL A 105 -1.18 -4.86 1.79
CA VAL A 105 0.16 -4.32 1.52
C VAL A 105 0.04 -2.95 0.86
N ASN A 106 0.77 -1.96 1.37
CA ASN A 106 0.86 -0.63 0.80
C ASN A 106 2.26 -0.40 0.24
N VAL A 107 2.33 0.07 -1.00
CA VAL A 107 3.57 0.42 -1.69
C VAL A 107 3.52 1.89 -2.09
N VAL A 108 4.55 2.61 -1.72
CA VAL A 108 4.86 3.95 -2.26
C VAL A 108 6.05 3.81 -3.18
N SER A 109 5.99 4.40 -4.37
CA SER A 109 7.09 4.32 -5.32
C SER A 109 7.27 5.59 -6.13
N VAL A 110 8.49 5.80 -6.58
CA VAL A 110 8.90 6.94 -7.40
C VAL A 110 9.69 6.47 -8.62
N SER A 111 9.30 6.97 -9.78
CA SER A 111 10.02 6.75 -11.04
C SER A 111 10.78 7.98 -11.54
N GLY A 112 10.45 9.17 -11.02
CA GLY A 112 11.07 10.44 -11.39
C GLY A 112 12.40 10.72 -10.66
N PRO A 113 13.17 11.73 -11.08
CA PRO A 113 14.47 12.05 -10.51
C PRO A 113 14.40 12.84 -9.19
N LYS A 114 13.24 13.43 -8.86
CA LYS A 114 13.07 14.16 -7.60
C LYS A 114 12.95 13.15 -6.46
N MET A 115 13.71 13.35 -5.40
CA MET A 115 13.75 12.46 -4.24
C MET A 115 13.50 13.23 -2.95
N TYR A 116 12.91 12.52 -1.96
CA TYR A 116 12.69 13.03 -0.61
C TYR A 116 13.46 12.17 0.40
N GLU A 117 13.72 12.75 1.56
CA GLU A 117 14.23 12.02 2.73
C GLU A 117 13.13 11.18 3.35
N ILE A 118 13.49 10.05 3.91
CA ILE A 118 12.56 9.14 4.58
C ILE A 118 12.77 9.12 6.10
N THR A 119 11.68 8.93 6.83
CA THR A 119 11.71 8.60 8.25
C THR A 119 11.75 7.07 8.40
N LYS A 120 12.94 6.51 8.64
CA LYS A 120 13.12 5.07 8.78
C LYS A 120 12.37 4.50 9.99
N GLY A 121 11.82 3.31 9.82
CA GLY A 121 11.14 2.58 10.89
C GLY A 121 9.68 2.95 11.11
N GLN A 122 9.14 3.92 10.37
CA GLN A 122 7.73 4.29 10.42
C GLN A 122 6.98 3.55 9.32
N TYR A 123 5.99 2.74 9.66
CA TYR A 123 5.08 1.98 8.76
C TYR A 123 5.72 1.03 7.73
N ALA A 124 6.98 1.19 7.37
CA ALA A 124 7.55 0.45 6.26
C ALA A 124 8.48 -0.68 6.70
N LYS A 125 8.44 -1.76 5.96
CA LYS A 125 9.28 -2.93 6.12
C LYS A 125 10.50 -2.90 5.19
N THR A 126 10.29 -2.32 4.00
CA THR A 126 11.34 -2.11 3.01
C THR A 126 11.36 -0.66 2.58
N PHE A 127 12.55 -0.11 2.40
CA PHE A 127 12.78 1.29 2.03
C PHE A 127 13.70 1.43 0.83
N GLY A 128 13.58 2.54 0.12
CA GLY A 128 14.50 2.96 -0.92
C GLY A 128 14.57 4.48 -1.04
N GLU A 129 15.73 5.04 -0.75
CA GLU A 129 16.06 6.45 -1.00
C GLU A 129 16.90 6.58 -2.25
N ASN A 130 16.75 7.71 -2.96
CA ASN A 130 17.57 8.06 -4.12
C ASN A 130 17.58 6.98 -5.22
N LYS A 131 16.42 6.32 -5.44
CA LYS A 131 16.27 5.27 -6.44
C LYS A 131 15.03 5.53 -7.27
N GLN A 132 15.21 5.55 -8.59
CA GLN A 132 14.11 5.50 -9.55
C GLN A 132 13.70 4.03 -9.74
N LEU A 133 12.44 3.74 -9.49
CA LEU A 133 11.93 2.37 -9.47
C LEU A 133 10.72 2.21 -10.39
N TYR A 134 10.58 1.02 -10.97
CA TYR A 134 9.36 0.55 -11.62
C TYR A 134 8.95 -0.81 -11.06
N GLN A 135 7.69 -1.16 -11.21
CA GLN A 135 7.14 -2.38 -10.64
C GLN A 135 6.59 -3.31 -11.70
N ILE A 136 6.77 -4.60 -11.47
CA ILE A 136 6.13 -5.67 -12.24
C ILE A 136 5.29 -6.49 -11.29
N ILE A 137 4.02 -6.66 -11.63
CA ILE A 137 3.07 -7.47 -10.86
C ILE A 137 2.58 -8.59 -11.77
N ASP A 138 2.88 -9.81 -11.38
CA ASP A 138 2.41 -11.02 -12.05
C ASP A 138 1.30 -11.65 -11.22
N ILE A 139 0.19 -12.02 -11.84
CA ILE A 139 -0.93 -12.67 -11.18
C ILE A 139 -1.21 -13.99 -11.90
N ASP A 140 -1.17 -15.07 -11.14
CA ASP A 140 -1.53 -16.41 -11.58
C ASP A 140 -2.43 -17.08 -10.54
N GLY A 141 -3.73 -17.17 -10.85
CA GLY A 141 -4.74 -17.73 -9.95
C GLY A 141 -4.71 -17.09 -8.56
N ASP A 142 -4.24 -17.82 -7.57
CA ASP A 142 -4.17 -17.42 -6.16
C ASP A 142 -2.88 -16.77 -5.76
N SER A 143 -1.96 -16.60 -6.68
CA SER A 143 -0.64 -16.00 -6.45
C SER A 143 -0.53 -14.65 -7.12
N LEU A 144 -0.12 -13.63 -6.35
CA LEU A 144 0.31 -12.34 -6.84
C LEU A 144 1.78 -12.15 -6.45
N ARG A 145 2.65 -12.00 -7.44
CA ARG A 145 4.06 -11.70 -7.25
C ARG A 145 4.34 -10.24 -7.60
N PHE A 146 4.88 -9.51 -6.66
CA PHE A 146 5.32 -8.13 -6.83
C PHE A 146 6.84 -8.07 -6.87
N ARG A 147 7.36 -7.29 -7.81
CA ARG A 147 8.81 -7.00 -7.93
C ARG A 147 9.01 -5.53 -8.24
N ALA A 148 9.90 -4.88 -7.50
CA ALA A 148 10.35 -3.53 -7.77
C ALA A 148 11.80 -3.56 -8.27
N PHE A 149 12.04 -2.91 -9.41
CA PHE A 149 13.36 -2.84 -10.04
C PHE A 149 13.82 -1.39 -10.10
N THR A 150 15.12 -1.18 -9.97
CA THR A 150 15.74 0.10 -10.29
C THR A 150 15.64 0.41 -11.78
N ALA A 151 15.81 1.67 -12.17
CA ALA A 151 15.85 2.07 -13.58
C ALA A 151 17.00 1.37 -14.36
N THR A 152 18.00 0.86 -13.66
CA THR A 152 19.13 0.06 -14.22
C THR A 152 18.81 -1.44 -14.32
N GLY A 153 17.66 -1.89 -13.82
CA GLY A 153 17.20 -3.28 -13.90
C GLY A 153 17.55 -4.16 -12.71
N ASP A 154 18.16 -3.59 -11.65
CA ASP A 154 18.50 -4.35 -10.45
C ASP A 154 17.23 -4.57 -9.60
N LEU A 155 17.02 -5.78 -9.09
CA LEU A 155 15.93 -6.09 -8.17
C LEU A 155 16.16 -5.35 -6.84
N HIS A 156 15.17 -4.56 -6.42
CA HIS A 156 15.20 -3.81 -5.17
C HIS A 156 14.32 -4.41 -4.07
N ASP A 157 13.15 -4.88 -4.44
CA ASP A 157 12.20 -5.51 -3.51
C ASP A 157 11.37 -6.57 -4.20
N GLU A 158 11.03 -7.62 -3.48
CA GLU A 158 10.18 -8.70 -3.96
C GLU A 158 9.33 -9.28 -2.83
N PHE A 159 8.07 -9.52 -3.12
CA PHE A 159 7.18 -10.30 -2.26
C PHE A 159 6.12 -11.04 -3.08
N GLN A 160 5.48 -12.00 -2.44
CA GLN A 160 4.34 -12.72 -2.97
C GLN A 160 3.18 -12.65 -1.99
N LEU A 161 1.98 -12.41 -2.50
CA LEU A 161 0.73 -12.63 -1.79
C LEU A 161 0.12 -13.93 -2.29
N GLN A 162 -0.29 -14.78 -1.36
CA GLN A 162 -1.00 -16.03 -1.65
C GLN A 162 -2.41 -15.95 -1.07
N LYS A 163 -3.43 -16.05 -1.93
CA LYS A 163 -4.83 -16.18 -1.49
C LYS A 163 -5.03 -17.47 -0.72
N ARG A 164 -5.84 -17.41 0.33
CA ARG A 164 -6.24 -18.59 1.11
C ARG A 164 -7.76 -18.61 1.26
N THR A 165 -8.34 -19.81 1.30
CA THR A 165 -9.78 -19.98 1.56
C THR A 165 -10.07 -19.60 3.02
N ASP A 166 -11.02 -18.70 3.23
CA ASP A 166 -11.52 -18.24 4.54
C ASP A 166 -10.44 -17.69 5.50
N LYS A 167 -9.29 -17.30 4.94
CA LYS A 167 -8.17 -16.71 5.69
C LYS A 167 -7.65 -15.46 4.99
N PRO A 168 -7.02 -14.55 5.72
CA PRO A 168 -6.25 -13.47 5.10
C PRO A 168 -5.17 -13.99 4.15
N ASN A 169 -4.73 -13.17 3.21
CA ASN A 169 -3.61 -13.52 2.35
C ASN A 169 -2.37 -13.90 3.19
N LEU A 170 -1.58 -14.81 2.68
CA LEU A 170 -0.24 -15.06 3.21
C LEU A 170 0.74 -14.13 2.48
N LEU A 171 1.54 -13.38 3.24
CA LEU A 171 2.66 -12.61 2.72
C LEU A 171 3.94 -13.45 2.79
N ILE A 172 4.56 -13.66 1.65
CA ILE A 172 5.83 -14.37 1.51
C ILE A 172 6.86 -13.36 1.02
N GLU A 173 7.88 -13.12 1.81
CA GLU A 173 8.98 -12.21 1.49
C GLU A 173 10.23 -12.99 1.11
N LYS A 174 11.00 -12.42 0.19
CA LYS A 174 12.28 -12.99 -0.28
C LYS A 174 13.43 -12.06 0.01
#